data_5d84bbbcdf8d557f37cc9f243bb742e2
#
_entry.id   5d84bbbcdf8d557f37cc9f243bb742e2
#
_cell.length_a   1.000
_cell.length_b   1.000
_cell.length_c   1.000
_cell.angle_alpha   90.00
_cell.angle_beta   90.00
_cell.angle_gamma   90.00
#
_symmetry.space_group_name_H-M   'P 1'
#
loop_
_entity.id
_entity.type
_entity.pdbx_description
1 polymer ?
#
loop_
_entity_poly.entity_id
_entity_poly.type
_entity_poly.pdbx_seq_one_letter_code
_entity_poly.pdbx_strand_id
1 'polypeptide(L)'
;MSAPTKPHSPTFKPEPHSAANEPKHPAARPKHVALQQLTGAQAVIRSLEELGVDVIFGIPGGAVLPVYDPLFDSKKLRHVLVRHEQGAGHAASGYAHVTGRVGVCMATSGPGATNLVTPLADAQMDSIPVVAITGQVGRGLIGTDAFQEADISGITMPITKHNFLVRSGDDIPRVLAEAFHIAASGRPGAVLVDIPKDVLQGQCTFSWPPRMELPGYKPNTKPHSRQVREAAKLIAAARKPVLYVGGGVIRGEATEQLRELSLIHISEPTRRTPISYAVFCLKK
;
A
#
# COMPACT_ATOMS: atom_id res chain seq x y z
N MET A 1 -33.88 59.53 -0.78
CA MET A 1 -32.48 59.06 -0.86
C MET A 1 -32.29 58.03 0.26
N SER A 2 -32.44 56.75 -0.06
CA SER A 2 -32.32 55.64 0.88
C SER A 2 -30.88 55.08 0.79
N ALA A 3 -30.24 54.93 1.95
CA ALA A 3 -28.89 54.39 2.07
C ALA A 3 -28.83 52.90 1.72
N PRO A 4 -27.74 52.40 1.11
CA PRO A 4 -27.61 51.00 0.76
C PRO A 4 -27.31 50.12 1.99
N THR A 5 -28.08 49.06 2.14
CA THR A 5 -27.90 48.02 3.14
C THR A 5 -26.62 47.22 2.90
N LYS A 6 -25.80 47.10 3.94
CA LYS A 6 -24.57 46.27 3.93
C LYS A 6 -24.93 44.79 3.78
N PRO A 7 -24.17 44.02 3.00
CA PRO A 7 -24.40 42.59 2.90
C PRO A 7 -23.97 41.88 4.19
N HIS A 8 -24.85 41.01 4.71
CA HIS A 8 -24.56 40.12 5.81
C HIS A 8 -23.49 39.09 5.40
N SER A 9 -22.36 39.15 6.10
CA SER A 9 -21.36 38.06 6.03
C SER A 9 -21.91 36.86 6.81
N PRO A 10 -21.95 35.65 6.23
CA PRO A 10 -22.29 34.47 6.99
C PRO A 10 -21.15 34.16 7.96
N THR A 11 -21.44 34.22 9.25
CA THR A 11 -20.54 33.71 10.30
C THR A 11 -20.53 32.19 10.27
N PHE A 12 -19.51 31.64 9.67
CA PHE A 12 -19.22 30.21 9.70
C PHE A 12 -18.79 29.84 11.14
N LYS A 13 -19.63 29.13 11.88
CA LYS A 13 -19.27 28.44 13.11
C LYS A 13 -18.78 27.04 12.71
N PRO A 14 -17.51 26.70 12.91
CA PRO A 14 -17.07 25.33 12.69
C PRO A 14 -17.72 24.42 13.74
N GLU A 15 -18.57 23.50 13.30
CA GLU A 15 -18.95 22.38 14.15
C GLU A 15 -17.70 21.53 14.47
N PRO A 16 -17.60 20.96 15.68
CA PRO A 16 -16.48 20.12 16.04
C PRO A 16 -16.50 18.87 15.14
N HIS A 17 -15.55 18.79 14.22
CA HIS A 17 -15.32 17.58 13.45
C HIS A 17 -15.15 16.41 14.40
N SER A 18 -16.14 15.51 14.39
CA SER A 18 -16.01 14.19 14.99
C SER A 18 -14.74 13.53 14.43
N ALA A 19 -13.96 12.97 15.32
CA ALA A 19 -12.79 12.17 15.00
C ALA A 19 -13.24 10.94 14.16
N ALA A 20 -13.28 11.11 12.84
CA ALA A 20 -13.63 10.07 11.90
C ALA A 20 -12.56 10.07 10.83
N ASN A 21 -11.58 9.23 11.03
CA ASN A 21 -10.90 8.45 10.00
C ASN A 21 -9.78 7.63 10.65
N GLU A 22 -10.17 6.81 11.61
CA GLU A 22 -9.50 5.52 11.75
C GLU A 22 -9.97 4.68 10.56
N PRO A 23 -9.07 3.95 9.87
CA PRO A 23 -9.48 3.07 8.79
C PRO A 23 -10.59 2.15 9.33
N LYS A 24 -11.75 2.14 8.68
CA LYS A 24 -12.89 1.28 8.99
C LYS A 24 -12.58 -0.18 8.64
N HIS A 25 -11.52 -0.71 9.24
CA HIS A 25 -11.48 -2.13 9.54
C HIS A 25 -12.12 -2.27 10.92
N PRO A 26 -13.20 -3.04 11.06
CA PRO A 26 -13.70 -3.39 12.37
C PRO A 26 -12.54 -4.07 13.08
N ALA A 27 -11.97 -3.43 14.09
CA ALA A 27 -11.09 -4.06 15.03
C ALA A 27 -11.92 -5.09 15.81
N ALA A 28 -12.21 -6.21 15.18
CA ALA A 28 -12.57 -7.42 15.90
C ALA A 28 -11.39 -7.67 16.83
N ARG A 29 -11.63 -7.63 18.14
CA ARG A 29 -10.64 -8.04 19.14
C ARG A 29 -10.04 -9.35 18.67
N PRO A 30 -8.71 -9.44 18.46
CA PRO A 30 -8.11 -10.62 17.93
C PRO A 30 -8.42 -11.79 18.86
N LYS A 31 -9.13 -12.78 18.36
CA LYS A 31 -9.22 -14.08 19.01
C LYS A 31 -7.79 -14.60 18.98
N HIS A 32 -7.16 -14.80 20.13
CA HIS A 32 -5.86 -15.47 20.21
C HIS A 32 -5.97 -16.79 19.43
N VAL A 33 -5.32 -16.83 18.26
CA VAL A 33 -5.21 -18.07 17.51
C VAL A 33 -4.25 -18.95 18.30
N ALA A 34 -4.67 -20.17 18.59
CA ALA A 34 -3.80 -21.15 19.26
C ALA A 34 -2.50 -21.30 18.45
N LEU A 35 -1.38 -21.43 19.13
CA LEU A 35 -0.09 -21.72 18.51
C LEU A 35 -0.24 -22.94 17.60
N GLN A 36 0.13 -22.82 16.35
CA GLN A 36 0.04 -23.88 15.35
C GLN A 36 1.45 -24.19 14.81
N GLN A 37 1.75 -25.48 14.69
CA GLN A 37 2.95 -25.91 13.98
C GLN A 37 2.64 -25.97 12.49
N LEU A 38 3.34 -25.16 11.70
CA LEU A 38 3.16 -25.03 10.27
C LEU A 38 4.52 -25.06 9.58
N THR A 39 4.55 -25.32 8.28
CA THR A 39 5.72 -24.96 7.48
C THR A 39 5.75 -23.44 7.24
N GLY A 40 6.93 -22.88 6.96
CA GLY A 40 7.03 -21.46 6.60
C GLY A 40 6.13 -21.11 5.43
N ALA A 41 6.00 -21.99 4.44
CA ALA A 41 5.10 -21.81 3.29
C ALA A 41 3.63 -21.71 3.73
N GLN A 42 3.18 -22.59 4.61
CA GLN A 42 1.84 -22.52 5.20
C GLN A 42 1.64 -21.25 6.03
N ALA A 43 2.69 -20.81 6.76
CA ALA A 43 2.63 -19.57 7.51
C ALA A 43 2.49 -18.32 6.61
N VAL A 44 3.13 -18.30 5.43
CA VAL A 44 2.92 -17.25 4.42
C VAL A 44 1.47 -17.20 4.00
N ILE A 45 0.90 -18.31 3.54
CA ILE A 45 -0.48 -18.35 3.06
C ILE A 45 -1.46 -17.98 4.16
N ARG A 46 -1.28 -18.54 5.37
CA ARG A 46 -2.14 -18.22 6.50
C ARG A 46 -2.08 -16.74 6.89
N SER A 47 -0.89 -16.14 6.89
CA SER A 47 -0.74 -14.71 7.16
C SER A 47 -1.46 -13.84 6.12
N LEU A 48 -1.37 -14.19 4.83
CA LEU A 48 -2.07 -13.48 3.76
C LEU A 48 -3.59 -13.61 3.88
N GLU A 49 -4.11 -14.77 4.27
CA GLU A 49 -5.53 -14.97 4.55
C GLU A 49 -6.01 -14.11 5.73
N GLU A 50 -5.23 -14.03 6.80
CA GLU A 50 -5.55 -13.19 7.98
C GLU A 50 -5.45 -11.69 7.67
N LEU A 51 -4.57 -11.29 6.74
CA LEU A 51 -4.46 -9.93 6.21
C LEU A 51 -5.59 -9.57 5.23
N GLY A 52 -6.46 -10.53 4.91
CA GLY A 52 -7.60 -10.33 4.03
C GLY A 52 -7.22 -10.22 2.55
N VAL A 53 -6.09 -10.78 2.15
CA VAL A 53 -5.73 -10.90 0.73
C VAL A 53 -6.70 -11.86 0.06
N ASP A 54 -7.11 -11.55 -1.17
CA ASP A 54 -8.00 -12.38 -1.98
C ASP A 54 -7.38 -12.78 -3.33
N VAL A 55 -6.34 -12.07 -3.77
CA VAL A 55 -5.65 -12.37 -5.02
C VAL A 55 -4.14 -12.17 -4.92
N ILE A 56 -3.39 -13.07 -5.53
CA ILE A 56 -1.94 -13.02 -5.67
C ILE A 56 -1.61 -13.16 -7.16
N PHE A 57 -0.75 -12.30 -7.67
CA PHE A 57 -0.24 -12.35 -9.05
C PHE A 57 1.17 -12.93 -9.05
N GLY A 58 1.47 -13.91 -9.91
CA GLY A 58 2.82 -14.47 -9.90
C GLY A 58 3.08 -15.57 -10.89
N ILE A 59 4.31 -16.07 -10.87
CA ILE A 59 4.77 -17.24 -11.61
C ILE A 59 5.47 -18.19 -10.64
N PRO A 60 5.16 -19.50 -10.67
CA PRO A 60 5.91 -20.48 -9.88
C PRO A 60 7.38 -20.57 -10.32
N GLY A 61 8.26 -20.78 -9.37
CA GLY A 61 9.69 -21.00 -9.63
C GLY A 61 10.40 -21.62 -8.43
N GLY A 62 11.59 -22.16 -8.64
CA GLY A 62 12.27 -23.08 -7.75
C GLY A 62 12.38 -22.67 -6.29
N ALA A 63 12.65 -21.38 -6.00
CA ALA A 63 12.80 -20.91 -4.62
C ALA A 63 11.46 -20.66 -3.92
N VAL A 64 10.41 -20.27 -4.65
CA VAL A 64 9.08 -19.95 -4.09
C VAL A 64 8.09 -21.11 -4.23
N LEU A 65 8.46 -22.17 -4.94
CA LEU A 65 7.59 -23.33 -5.20
C LEU A 65 6.93 -23.92 -3.93
N PRO A 66 7.59 -23.99 -2.77
CA PRO A 66 6.96 -24.49 -1.56
C PRO A 66 5.68 -23.76 -1.15
N VAL A 67 5.52 -22.48 -1.54
CA VAL A 67 4.32 -21.68 -1.21
C VAL A 67 3.12 -22.08 -2.08
N TYR A 68 3.36 -22.66 -3.25
CA TYR A 68 2.28 -22.99 -4.18
C TYR A 68 1.41 -24.18 -3.73
N ASP A 69 1.97 -25.13 -2.97
CA ASP A 69 1.17 -26.24 -2.41
C ASP A 69 0.09 -25.72 -1.44
N PRO A 70 0.41 -24.99 -0.37
CA PRO A 70 -0.62 -24.44 0.51
C PRO A 70 -1.48 -23.37 -0.17
N LEU A 71 -0.99 -22.67 -1.21
CA LEU A 71 -1.78 -21.74 -1.99
C LEU A 71 -2.87 -22.48 -2.81
N PHE A 72 -2.54 -23.64 -3.35
CA PHE A 72 -3.51 -24.48 -4.07
C PHE A 72 -4.65 -24.97 -3.15
N ASP A 73 -4.33 -25.26 -1.90
CA ASP A 73 -5.29 -25.71 -0.90
C ASP A 73 -6.17 -24.57 -0.35
N SER A 74 -5.72 -23.31 -0.45
CA SER A 74 -6.44 -22.16 0.05
C SER A 74 -7.76 -21.96 -0.68
N LYS A 75 -8.84 -21.72 0.09
CA LYS A 75 -10.16 -21.37 -0.45
C LYS A 75 -10.43 -19.86 -0.46
N LYS A 76 -9.51 -19.06 0.10
CA LYS A 76 -9.64 -17.60 0.23
C LYS A 76 -8.78 -16.85 -0.78
N LEU A 77 -7.65 -17.42 -1.17
CA LEU A 77 -6.69 -16.80 -2.07
C LEU A 77 -6.85 -17.33 -3.49
N ARG A 78 -6.97 -16.41 -4.44
CA ARG A 78 -6.96 -16.72 -5.87
C ARG A 78 -5.58 -16.40 -6.43
N HIS A 79 -4.93 -17.35 -7.09
CA HIS A 79 -3.72 -17.11 -7.84
C HIS A 79 -4.02 -16.73 -9.29
N VAL A 80 -3.44 -15.65 -9.77
CA VAL A 80 -3.47 -15.24 -11.17
C VAL A 80 -2.09 -15.47 -11.77
N LEU A 81 -2.00 -16.53 -12.58
CA LEU A 81 -0.78 -16.88 -13.29
C LEU A 81 -0.52 -15.84 -14.38
N VAL A 82 0.64 -15.21 -14.33
CA VAL A 82 1.13 -14.29 -15.36
C VAL A 82 2.18 -14.98 -16.25
N ARG A 83 2.59 -14.32 -17.33
CA ARG A 83 3.62 -14.82 -18.25
C ARG A 83 4.99 -14.18 -18.04
N HIS A 84 5.05 -13.16 -17.18
CA HIS A 84 6.27 -12.43 -16.83
C HIS A 84 6.05 -11.76 -15.46
N GLU A 85 7.04 -11.79 -14.58
CA GLU A 85 6.92 -11.26 -13.20
C GLU A 85 6.68 -9.74 -13.19
N GLN A 86 7.20 -9.01 -14.14
CA GLN A 86 6.88 -7.59 -14.31
C GLN A 86 5.36 -7.38 -14.46
N GLY A 87 4.70 -8.26 -15.23
CA GLY A 87 3.25 -8.24 -15.37
C GLY A 87 2.52 -8.52 -14.03
N ALA A 88 3.09 -9.39 -13.18
CA ALA A 88 2.55 -9.63 -11.84
C ALA A 88 2.59 -8.38 -10.97
N GLY A 89 3.73 -7.68 -10.96
CA GLY A 89 3.89 -6.45 -10.20
C GLY A 89 2.95 -5.34 -10.68
N HIS A 90 2.82 -5.13 -12.01
CA HIS A 90 1.87 -4.14 -12.54
C HIS A 90 0.41 -4.53 -12.29
N ALA A 91 0.08 -5.83 -12.34
CA ALA A 91 -1.27 -6.29 -12.01
C ALA A 91 -1.59 -6.05 -10.52
N ALA A 92 -0.63 -6.29 -9.62
CA ALA A 92 -0.76 -5.95 -8.19
C ALA A 92 -0.94 -4.44 -7.98
N SER A 93 -0.18 -3.60 -8.69
CA SER A 93 -0.32 -2.15 -8.65
C SER A 93 -1.70 -1.70 -9.15
N GLY A 94 -2.16 -2.24 -10.28
CA GLY A 94 -3.50 -1.96 -10.82
C GLY A 94 -4.61 -2.37 -9.85
N TYR A 95 -4.49 -3.55 -9.24
CA TYR A 95 -5.42 -4.01 -8.20
C TYR A 95 -5.46 -3.05 -7.01
N ALA A 96 -4.29 -2.66 -6.49
CA ALA A 96 -4.22 -1.74 -5.36
C ALA A 96 -4.80 -0.36 -5.69
N HIS A 97 -4.54 0.14 -6.90
CA HIS A 97 -5.03 1.43 -7.36
C HIS A 97 -6.56 1.48 -7.44
N VAL A 98 -7.19 0.41 -7.92
CA VAL A 98 -8.65 0.35 -8.11
C VAL A 98 -9.39 0.03 -6.82
N THR A 99 -8.82 -0.84 -5.98
CA THR A 99 -9.50 -1.34 -4.78
C THR A 99 -9.17 -0.56 -3.50
N GLY A 100 -8.09 0.23 -3.49
CA GLY A 100 -7.56 0.87 -2.28
C GLY A 100 -6.88 -0.12 -1.31
N ARG A 101 -6.75 -1.40 -1.68
CA ARG A 101 -6.14 -2.46 -0.87
C ARG A 101 -4.70 -2.69 -1.28
N VAL A 102 -3.91 -3.32 -0.42
CA VAL A 102 -2.53 -3.69 -0.76
C VAL A 102 -2.52 -4.76 -1.85
N GLY A 103 -1.83 -4.49 -2.96
CA GLY A 103 -1.62 -5.46 -4.02
C GLY A 103 -0.49 -6.43 -3.67
N VAL A 104 -0.64 -7.71 -4.03
CA VAL A 104 0.35 -8.74 -3.73
C VAL A 104 0.84 -9.41 -5.01
N CYS A 105 2.16 -9.43 -5.19
CA CYS A 105 2.80 -10.23 -6.24
C CYS A 105 3.85 -11.16 -5.65
N MET A 106 4.11 -12.26 -6.36
CA MET A 106 5.03 -13.29 -5.92
C MET A 106 5.92 -13.76 -7.06
N ALA A 107 7.23 -13.88 -6.80
CA ALA A 107 8.23 -14.32 -7.76
C ALA A 107 9.28 -15.22 -7.13
N THR A 108 9.98 -16.00 -7.94
CA THR A 108 11.14 -16.79 -7.49
C THR A 108 12.38 -15.90 -7.32
N SER A 109 13.49 -16.51 -6.87
CA SER A 109 14.79 -15.86 -6.71
C SER A 109 15.41 -15.41 -8.05
N GLY A 110 16.49 -14.68 -7.98
CA GLY A 110 17.31 -14.29 -9.14
C GLY A 110 16.51 -13.59 -10.23
N PRO A 111 16.42 -14.15 -11.43
CA PRO A 111 15.77 -13.50 -12.58
C PRO A 111 14.29 -13.22 -12.33
N GLY A 112 13.58 -14.05 -11.54
CA GLY A 112 12.19 -13.80 -11.20
C GLY A 112 12.04 -12.58 -10.30
N ALA A 113 12.86 -12.46 -9.27
CA ALA A 113 12.85 -11.32 -8.36
C ALA A 113 13.28 -10.02 -9.07
N THR A 114 14.33 -10.06 -9.90
CA THR A 114 14.81 -8.87 -10.63
C THR A 114 13.81 -8.35 -11.66
N ASN A 115 12.94 -9.20 -12.20
CA ASN A 115 11.85 -8.78 -13.08
C ASN A 115 10.78 -7.94 -12.36
N LEU A 116 10.78 -7.90 -11.03
CA LEU A 116 9.88 -7.05 -10.24
C LEU A 116 10.42 -5.62 -10.03
N VAL A 117 11.65 -5.30 -10.41
CA VAL A 117 12.28 -4.00 -10.16
C VAL A 117 11.47 -2.85 -10.77
N THR A 118 11.12 -2.95 -12.05
CA THR A 118 10.32 -1.92 -12.72
C THR A 118 8.97 -1.67 -12.06
N PRO A 119 8.12 -2.68 -11.83
CA PRO A 119 6.81 -2.42 -11.20
C PRO A 119 6.90 -1.97 -9.74
N LEU A 120 7.94 -2.34 -9.00
CA LEU A 120 8.15 -1.82 -7.64
C LEU A 120 8.57 -0.35 -7.66
N ALA A 121 9.44 0.05 -8.59
CA ALA A 121 9.81 1.44 -8.79
C ALA A 121 8.59 2.29 -9.19
N ASP A 122 7.78 1.80 -10.10
CA ASP A 122 6.53 2.43 -10.54
C ASP A 122 5.54 2.61 -9.37
N ALA A 123 5.27 1.53 -8.63
CA ALA A 123 4.39 1.58 -7.45
C ALA A 123 4.90 2.56 -6.37
N GLN A 124 6.22 2.62 -6.16
CA GLN A 124 6.84 3.56 -5.22
C GLN A 124 6.69 5.00 -5.68
N MET A 125 6.91 5.29 -6.95
CA MET A 125 6.77 6.64 -7.52
C MET A 125 5.32 7.12 -7.46
N ASP A 126 4.37 6.25 -7.80
CA ASP A 126 2.93 6.57 -7.82
C ASP A 126 2.25 6.41 -6.47
N SER A 127 3.00 6.08 -5.42
CA SER A 127 2.47 5.90 -4.06
C SER A 127 1.38 4.83 -3.99
N ILE A 128 1.60 3.69 -4.63
CA ILE A 128 0.67 2.55 -4.69
C ILE A 128 1.16 1.48 -3.70
N PRO A 129 0.32 1.01 -2.76
CA PRO A 129 0.72 0.01 -1.79
C PRO A 129 0.83 -1.37 -2.44
N VAL A 130 2.04 -1.88 -2.56
CA VAL A 130 2.34 -3.22 -3.10
C VAL A 130 3.26 -3.96 -2.15
N VAL A 131 2.96 -5.22 -1.87
CA VAL A 131 3.86 -6.17 -1.19
C VAL A 131 4.30 -7.22 -2.21
N ALA A 132 5.60 -7.22 -2.49
CA ALA A 132 6.23 -8.24 -3.32
C ALA A 132 6.85 -9.31 -2.43
N ILE A 133 6.48 -10.56 -2.63
CA ILE A 133 7.05 -11.71 -1.95
C ILE A 133 7.98 -12.42 -2.93
N THR A 134 9.27 -12.46 -2.59
CA THR A 134 10.25 -13.18 -3.40
C THR A 134 10.76 -14.40 -2.66
N GLY A 135 10.97 -15.48 -3.39
CA GLY A 135 11.77 -16.59 -2.88
C GLY A 135 13.25 -16.27 -3.00
N GLN A 136 14.07 -16.76 -2.09
CA GLN A 136 15.52 -16.65 -2.10
C GLN A 136 16.16 -18.05 -2.05
N VAL A 137 17.40 -18.15 -2.46
CA VAL A 137 18.20 -19.37 -2.23
C VAL A 137 18.26 -19.70 -0.75
N GLY A 138 18.56 -20.95 -0.38
CA GLY A 138 18.68 -21.33 1.03
C GLY A 138 19.68 -20.44 1.78
N ARG A 139 19.44 -20.15 3.05
CA ARG A 139 20.25 -19.21 3.88
C ARG A 139 21.75 -19.50 3.85
N GLY A 140 22.15 -20.77 3.79
CA GLY A 140 23.56 -21.16 3.70
C GLY A 140 24.21 -20.89 2.33
N LEU A 141 23.43 -20.51 1.31
CA LEU A 141 23.90 -20.22 -0.03
C LEU A 141 23.90 -18.73 -0.36
N ILE A 142 23.32 -17.89 0.48
CA ILE A 142 23.28 -16.43 0.27
C ILE A 142 24.71 -15.87 0.33
N GLY A 143 25.11 -15.14 -0.73
CA GLY A 143 26.44 -14.55 -0.85
C GLY A 143 27.48 -15.51 -1.45
N THR A 144 27.04 -16.62 -2.07
CA THR A 144 27.96 -17.61 -2.67
C THR A 144 27.88 -17.67 -4.19
N ASP A 145 27.15 -16.75 -4.83
CA ASP A 145 26.85 -16.78 -6.27
C ASP A 145 26.12 -18.08 -6.68
N ALA A 146 25.23 -18.56 -5.84
CA ALA A 146 24.45 -19.76 -6.08
C ALA A 146 23.52 -19.59 -7.31
N PHE A 147 23.08 -20.73 -7.87
CA PHE A 147 22.17 -20.70 -9.03
C PHE A 147 20.91 -19.87 -8.77
N GLN A 148 20.67 -18.89 -9.60
CA GLN A 148 19.56 -17.93 -9.49
C GLN A 148 19.55 -17.15 -8.16
N GLU A 149 20.71 -16.88 -7.59
CA GLU A 149 20.85 -15.93 -6.49
C GLU A 149 20.88 -14.50 -7.04
N ALA A 150 20.26 -13.58 -6.32
CA ALA A 150 20.43 -12.13 -6.49
C ALA A 150 20.21 -11.45 -5.14
N ASP A 151 20.99 -10.41 -4.85
CA ASP A 151 20.72 -9.51 -3.73
C ASP A 151 19.55 -8.58 -4.07
N ILE A 152 18.36 -9.16 -4.09
CA ILE A 152 17.16 -8.40 -4.43
C ILE A 152 16.85 -7.30 -3.40
N SER A 153 17.23 -7.50 -2.14
CA SER A 153 17.10 -6.47 -1.11
C SER A 153 17.97 -5.27 -1.41
N GLY A 154 19.23 -5.46 -1.78
CA GLY A 154 20.13 -4.38 -2.19
C GLY A 154 19.65 -3.69 -3.47
N ILE A 155 19.22 -4.46 -4.47
CA ILE A 155 18.72 -3.94 -5.76
C ILE A 155 17.47 -3.07 -5.56
N THR A 156 16.55 -3.47 -4.70
CA THR A 156 15.26 -2.78 -4.51
C THR A 156 15.26 -1.75 -3.39
N MET A 157 16.31 -1.67 -2.59
CA MET A 157 16.42 -0.71 -1.48
C MET A 157 16.08 0.73 -1.87
N PRO A 158 16.59 1.30 -2.98
CA PRO A 158 16.32 2.69 -3.37
C PRO A 158 14.91 2.91 -3.95
N ILE A 159 14.19 1.85 -4.30
CA ILE A 159 12.90 1.92 -4.99
C ILE A 159 11.73 1.33 -4.18
N THR A 160 11.95 1.08 -2.90
CA THR A 160 10.91 0.55 -1.98
C THR A 160 10.91 1.34 -0.68
N LYS A 161 9.82 1.26 0.07
CA LYS A 161 9.73 1.82 1.41
C LYS A 161 10.54 1.02 2.43
N HIS A 162 10.55 -0.29 2.27
CA HIS A 162 11.28 -1.21 3.13
C HIS A 162 11.48 -2.57 2.47
N ASN A 163 12.53 -3.27 2.87
CA ASN A 163 12.84 -4.63 2.46
C ASN A 163 13.06 -5.50 3.69
N PHE A 164 12.50 -6.70 3.64
CA PHE A 164 12.71 -7.72 4.67
C PHE A 164 13.40 -8.93 4.06
N LEU A 165 14.48 -9.40 4.69
CA LEU A 165 15.01 -10.74 4.49
C LEU A 165 14.61 -11.60 5.68
N VAL A 166 13.72 -12.57 5.48
CA VAL A 166 13.19 -13.42 6.53
C VAL A 166 14.18 -14.50 6.91
N ARG A 167 14.59 -14.54 8.17
CA ARG A 167 15.61 -15.49 8.65
C ARG A 167 15.05 -16.69 9.39
N SER A 168 13.81 -16.61 9.88
CA SER A 168 13.11 -17.68 10.59
C SER A 168 11.67 -17.79 10.13
N GLY A 169 11.13 -18.99 10.08
CA GLY A 169 9.71 -19.22 9.82
C GLY A 169 8.80 -18.57 10.86
N ASP A 170 9.23 -18.50 12.12
CA ASP A 170 8.50 -17.86 13.22
C ASP A 170 8.32 -16.35 13.01
N ASP A 171 9.20 -15.71 12.22
CA ASP A 171 9.11 -14.28 11.89
C ASP A 171 8.10 -13.97 10.78
N ILE A 172 7.69 -14.95 9.98
CA ILE A 172 6.84 -14.74 8.79
C ILE A 172 5.56 -13.99 9.13
N PRO A 173 4.77 -14.33 10.16
CA PRO A 173 3.55 -13.61 10.49
C PRO A 173 3.82 -12.13 10.82
N ARG A 174 4.85 -11.86 11.60
CA ARG A 174 5.26 -10.51 11.99
C ARG A 174 5.72 -9.70 10.78
N VAL A 175 6.63 -10.25 9.99
CA VAL A 175 7.19 -9.56 8.81
C VAL A 175 6.10 -9.23 7.79
N LEU A 176 5.16 -10.14 7.52
CA LEU A 176 4.07 -9.87 6.59
C LEU A 176 3.11 -8.81 7.15
N ALA A 177 2.76 -8.86 8.43
CA ALA A 177 1.94 -7.83 9.06
C ALA A 177 2.62 -6.43 8.98
N GLU A 178 3.92 -6.36 9.27
CA GLU A 178 4.72 -5.13 9.16
C GLU A 178 4.82 -4.64 7.72
N ALA A 179 5.06 -5.53 6.75
CA ALA A 179 5.14 -5.19 5.33
C ALA A 179 3.85 -4.55 4.83
N PHE A 180 2.69 -5.13 5.16
CA PHE A 180 1.39 -4.57 4.80
C PHE A 180 1.13 -3.23 5.49
N HIS A 181 1.45 -3.12 6.78
CA HIS A 181 1.32 -1.86 7.51
C HIS A 181 2.21 -0.76 6.89
N ILE A 182 3.46 -1.04 6.58
CA ILE A 182 4.38 -0.09 5.96
C ILE A 182 3.90 0.28 4.55
N ALA A 183 3.48 -0.69 3.75
CA ALA A 183 3.01 -0.44 2.38
C ALA A 183 1.81 0.51 2.35
N ALA A 184 0.84 0.32 3.26
CA ALA A 184 -0.42 1.05 3.26
C ALA A 184 -0.40 2.38 4.03
N SER A 185 0.49 2.57 5.01
CA SER A 185 0.45 3.71 5.92
C SER A 185 1.39 4.86 5.51
N GLY A 186 1.11 6.08 5.96
CA GLY A 186 1.83 7.28 5.55
C GLY A 186 1.67 7.54 4.05
N ARG A 187 2.76 7.83 3.32
CA ARG A 187 2.76 7.77 1.86
C ARG A 187 2.79 6.30 1.45
N PRO A 188 1.75 5.75 0.80
CA PRO A 188 1.78 4.36 0.36
C PRO A 188 2.93 4.07 -0.60
N GLY A 189 3.33 2.81 -0.73
CA GLY A 189 4.40 2.44 -1.64
C GLY A 189 4.75 0.95 -1.56
N ALA A 190 5.78 0.57 -2.28
CA ALA A 190 6.22 -0.81 -2.41
C ALA A 190 7.03 -1.29 -1.20
N VAL A 191 6.82 -2.54 -0.81
CA VAL A 191 7.62 -3.26 0.20
C VAL A 191 7.99 -4.63 -0.36
N LEU A 192 9.24 -5.05 -0.16
CA LEU A 192 9.73 -6.37 -0.52
C LEU A 192 9.84 -7.27 0.71
N VAL A 193 9.43 -8.52 0.56
CA VAL A 193 9.63 -9.59 1.55
C VAL A 193 10.33 -10.76 0.86
N ASP A 194 11.62 -10.91 1.14
CA ASP A 194 12.47 -11.95 0.55
C ASP A 194 12.59 -13.12 1.52
N ILE A 195 12.21 -14.33 1.08
CA ILE A 195 12.09 -15.50 1.96
C ILE A 195 12.93 -16.65 1.42
N PRO A 196 14.00 -17.05 2.14
CA PRO A 196 14.82 -18.18 1.75
C PRO A 196 14.02 -19.50 1.68
N LYS A 197 14.36 -20.35 0.70
CA LYS A 197 13.66 -21.61 0.44
C LYS A 197 13.63 -22.54 1.64
N ASP A 198 14.73 -22.63 2.37
CA ASP A 198 14.83 -23.47 3.58
C ASP A 198 13.95 -22.94 4.72
N VAL A 199 13.71 -21.63 4.80
CA VAL A 199 12.76 -21.02 5.74
C VAL A 199 11.32 -21.37 5.34
N LEU A 200 10.99 -21.36 4.04
CA LEU A 200 9.67 -21.78 3.56
C LEU A 200 9.39 -23.27 3.83
N GLN A 201 10.41 -24.12 3.73
CA GLN A 201 10.29 -25.57 3.94
C GLN A 201 10.36 -25.99 5.40
N GLY A 202 11.01 -25.18 6.24
CA GLY A 202 11.19 -25.45 7.67
C GLY A 202 9.88 -25.36 8.46
N GLN A 203 9.86 -26.05 9.61
CA GLN A 203 8.76 -25.93 10.58
C GLN A 203 8.86 -24.63 11.37
N CYS A 204 7.72 -24.04 11.69
CA CYS A 204 7.62 -22.82 12.48
C CYS A 204 6.38 -22.83 13.38
N THR A 205 6.41 -21.99 14.40
CA THR A 205 5.28 -21.77 15.30
C THR A 205 4.50 -20.54 14.84
N PHE A 206 3.33 -20.76 14.29
CA PHE A 206 2.44 -19.69 13.82
C PHE A 206 1.58 -19.14 14.95
N SER A 207 1.52 -17.81 15.08
CA SER A 207 0.56 -17.14 15.94
C SER A 207 0.07 -15.86 15.27
N TRP A 208 -1.24 -15.54 15.45
CA TRP A 208 -1.86 -14.35 14.89
C TRP A 208 -2.84 -13.69 15.86
N PRO A 209 -2.93 -12.37 15.95
CA PRO A 209 -2.08 -11.36 15.29
C PRO A 209 -0.70 -11.29 15.94
N PRO A 210 0.35 -11.07 15.15
CA PRO A 210 1.68 -10.90 15.70
C PRO A 210 1.85 -9.53 16.37
N ARG A 211 2.79 -9.43 17.31
CA ARG A 211 3.25 -8.13 17.79
C ARG A 211 4.19 -7.52 16.75
N MET A 212 3.83 -6.36 16.22
CA MET A 212 4.70 -5.61 15.32
C MET A 212 5.86 -4.94 16.07
N GLU A 213 7.04 -4.92 15.45
CA GLU A 213 8.27 -4.31 15.99
C GLU A 213 8.79 -3.23 15.05
N LEU A 214 8.12 -2.08 15.05
CA LEU A 214 8.42 -0.92 14.18
C LEU A 214 8.81 0.33 15.00
N PRO A 215 9.91 0.29 15.77
CA PRO A 215 10.23 1.35 16.74
C PRO A 215 10.46 2.73 16.12
N GLY A 216 10.94 2.81 14.89
CA GLY A 216 11.22 4.06 14.17
C GLY A 216 10.12 4.51 13.20
N TYR A 217 9.12 3.69 12.94
CA TYR A 217 8.11 3.96 11.93
C TYR A 217 6.89 4.66 12.53
N LYS A 218 6.85 5.98 12.43
CA LYS A 218 5.75 6.82 12.94
C LYS A 218 5.33 7.82 11.86
N PRO A 219 4.50 7.41 10.89
CA PRO A 219 4.04 8.31 9.84
C PRO A 219 3.23 9.47 10.45
N ASN A 220 3.51 10.70 9.99
CA ASN A 220 2.78 11.88 10.43
C ASN A 220 1.44 11.94 9.68
N THR A 221 0.34 11.72 10.40
CA THR A 221 -1.03 11.77 9.86
C THR A 221 -1.76 13.07 10.18
N LYS A 222 -1.16 13.93 11.03
CA LYS A 222 -1.78 15.20 11.44
C LYS A 222 -1.21 16.37 10.65
N PRO A 223 -2.05 17.16 9.94
CA PRO A 223 -1.57 18.35 9.24
C PRO A 223 -1.15 19.45 10.25
N HIS A 224 -0.23 20.30 9.83
CA HIS A 224 0.20 21.45 10.63
C HIS A 224 -0.87 22.56 10.58
N SER A 225 -1.63 22.72 11.66
CA SER A 225 -2.84 23.59 11.72
C SER A 225 -2.58 25.06 11.33
N ARG A 226 -1.39 25.62 11.65
CA ARG A 226 -1.02 26.98 11.23
C ARG A 226 -0.88 27.07 9.72
N GLN A 227 -0.19 26.12 9.08
CA GLN A 227 -0.02 26.12 7.62
C GLN A 227 -1.34 25.92 6.89
N VAL A 228 -2.22 25.06 7.40
CA VAL A 228 -3.59 24.91 6.86
C VAL A 228 -4.36 26.23 6.91
N ARG A 229 -4.31 26.97 8.03
CA ARG A 229 -4.96 28.27 8.15
C ARG A 229 -4.39 29.31 7.19
N GLU A 230 -3.07 29.36 7.03
CA GLU A 230 -2.45 30.29 6.07
C GLU A 230 -2.82 29.94 4.63
N ALA A 231 -2.82 28.65 4.26
CA ALA A 231 -3.29 28.21 2.95
C ALA A 231 -4.77 28.61 2.71
N ALA A 232 -5.63 28.41 3.69
CA ALA A 232 -7.04 28.82 3.61
C ALA A 232 -7.20 30.33 3.39
N LYS A 233 -6.39 31.17 4.07
CA LYS A 233 -6.39 32.64 3.84
C LYS A 233 -5.97 33.00 2.44
N LEU A 234 -4.93 32.36 1.91
CA LEU A 234 -4.45 32.61 0.54
C LEU A 234 -5.51 32.23 -0.50
N ILE A 235 -6.18 31.09 -0.31
CA ILE A 235 -7.27 30.65 -1.18
C ILE A 235 -8.43 31.67 -1.14
N ALA A 236 -8.86 32.07 0.06
CA ALA A 236 -9.96 33.01 0.25
C ALA A 236 -9.68 34.39 -0.34
N ALA A 237 -8.43 34.85 -0.34
CA ALA A 237 -8.00 36.13 -0.89
C ALA A 237 -7.78 36.09 -2.41
N ALA A 238 -7.70 34.91 -3.02
CA ALA A 238 -7.40 34.80 -4.44
C ALA A 238 -8.59 35.24 -5.33
N ARG A 239 -8.29 36.02 -6.35
CA ARG A 239 -9.29 36.44 -7.34
C ARG A 239 -9.58 35.38 -8.40
N LYS A 240 -8.59 34.58 -8.75
CA LYS A 240 -8.66 33.51 -9.77
C LYS A 240 -7.85 32.33 -9.30
N PRO A 241 -8.31 31.61 -8.28
CA PRO A 241 -7.59 30.44 -7.78
C PRO A 241 -7.56 29.32 -8.84
N VAL A 242 -6.44 28.61 -8.92
CA VAL A 242 -6.29 27.38 -9.72
C VAL A 242 -5.99 26.25 -8.76
N LEU A 243 -6.80 25.20 -8.81
CA LEU A 243 -6.59 23.97 -8.04
C LEU A 243 -5.86 22.95 -8.93
N TYR A 244 -4.58 22.70 -8.62
CA TYR A 244 -3.80 21.64 -9.26
C TYR A 244 -3.88 20.39 -8.40
N VAL A 245 -4.63 19.38 -8.86
CA VAL A 245 -5.04 18.22 -8.08
C VAL A 245 -4.35 16.97 -8.56
N GLY A 246 -3.71 16.23 -7.65
CA GLY A 246 -3.06 14.96 -7.93
C GLY A 246 -3.72 13.77 -7.23
N GLY A 247 -3.17 12.57 -7.41
CA GLY A 247 -3.67 11.31 -6.83
C GLY A 247 -3.77 11.27 -5.31
N GLY A 248 -3.11 12.21 -4.61
CA GLY A 248 -3.22 12.32 -3.14
C GLY A 248 -4.63 12.59 -2.63
N VAL A 249 -5.47 13.30 -3.41
CA VAL A 249 -6.87 13.54 -3.06
C VAL A 249 -7.68 12.25 -3.07
N ILE A 250 -7.46 11.40 -4.09
CA ILE A 250 -8.14 10.10 -4.20
C ILE A 250 -7.71 9.19 -3.06
N ARG A 251 -6.39 9.08 -2.83
CA ARG A 251 -5.81 8.22 -1.77
C ARG A 251 -6.15 8.71 -0.36
N GLY A 252 -6.36 10.00 -0.19
CA GLY A 252 -6.80 10.62 1.07
C GLY A 252 -8.30 10.65 1.26
N GLU A 253 -9.08 10.03 0.33
CA GLU A 253 -10.55 10.03 0.34
C GLU A 253 -11.16 11.43 0.48
N ALA A 254 -10.47 12.46 -0.08
CA ALA A 254 -10.81 13.87 0.07
C ALA A 254 -11.53 14.44 -1.17
N THR A 255 -12.15 13.61 -2.00
CA THR A 255 -12.82 14.02 -3.24
C THR A 255 -13.99 14.94 -2.98
N GLU A 256 -14.83 14.64 -1.98
CA GLU A 256 -15.99 15.48 -1.64
C GLU A 256 -15.55 16.82 -1.06
N GLN A 257 -14.54 16.86 -0.19
CA GLN A 257 -13.99 18.10 0.37
C GLN A 257 -13.36 18.97 -0.72
N LEU A 258 -12.69 18.36 -1.70
CA LEU A 258 -12.18 19.09 -2.86
C LEU A 258 -13.33 19.67 -3.68
N ARG A 259 -14.39 18.89 -3.90
CA ARG A 259 -15.59 19.35 -4.63
C ARG A 259 -16.25 20.52 -3.92
N GLU A 260 -16.46 20.44 -2.61
CA GLU A 260 -17.00 21.52 -1.80
C GLU A 260 -16.13 22.79 -1.93
N LEU A 261 -14.80 22.65 -1.77
CA LEU A 261 -13.86 23.76 -1.92
C LEU A 261 -13.97 24.39 -3.32
N SER A 262 -14.09 23.59 -4.37
CA SER A 262 -14.20 24.08 -5.74
C SER A 262 -15.52 24.83 -5.99
N LEU A 263 -16.62 24.40 -5.38
CA LEU A 263 -17.93 25.03 -5.52
C LEU A 263 -18.02 26.38 -4.78
N ILE A 264 -17.32 26.52 -3.63
CA ILE A 264 -17.31 27.78 -2.86
C ILE A 264 -16.58 28.89 -3.62
N HIS A 265 -15.48 28.57 -4.32
CA HIS A 265 -14.60 29.55 -4.93
C HIS A 265 -14.72 29.66 -6.45
N ILE A 266 -15.32 28.65 -7.08
CA ILE A 266 -15.30 28.48 -8.53
C ILE A 266 -16.67 27.99 -8.95
N SER A 267 -17.68 28.89 -8.84
CA SER A 267 -19.00 28.61 -9.34
C SER A 267 -18.98 28.63 -10.87
N GLU A 268 -18.84 27.51 -11.48
CA GLU A 268 -19.51 26.99 -12.67
C GLU A 268 -18.86 25.70 -13.19
N PRO A 269 -19.56 24.61 -13.31
CA PRO A 269 -19.09 23.42 -13.99
C PRO A 269 -19.31 23.59 -15.51
N THR A 270 -18.42 24.28 -16.19
CA THR A 270 -18.45 24.30 -17.65
C THR A 270 -17.43 23.31 -18.21
N ARG A 271 -17.70 22.04 -18.20
CA ARG A 271 -17.44 21.05 -19.24
C ARG A 271 -17.52 19.63 -18.74
N ARG A 272 -18.46 18.91 -19.29
CA ARG A 272 -18.51 17.44 -19.29
C ARG A 272 -17.55 16.89 -20.36
N THR A 273 -16.27 16.80 -20.05
CA THR A 273 -15.36 15.93 -20.80
C THR A 273 -14.49 15.17 -19.81
N PRO A 274 -14.48 13.82 -19.85
CA PRO A 274 -13.56 13.04 -19.03
C PRO A 274 -12.14 13.30 -19.54
N ILE A 275 -11.33 13.97 -18.75
CA ILE A 275 -9.90 14.08 -19.00
C ILE A 275 -9.24 13.01 -18.16
N SER A 276 -8.49 12.12 -18.80
CA SER A 276 -7.79 10.99 -18.17
C SER A 276 -6.63 11.41 -17.25
N TYR A 277 -6.37 12.70 -17.14
CA TYR A 277 -5.51 13.29 -16.11
C TYR A 277 -6.31 14.38 -15.41
N ALA A 278 -6.45 14.28 -14.08
CA ALA A 278 -7.23 15.22 -13.29
C ALA A 278 -6.49 16.56 -13.15
N VAL A 279 -6.44 17.32 -14.20
CA VAL A 279 -6.11 18.76 -14.18
C VAL A 279 -7.43 19.51 -14.25
N PHE A 280 -7.94 19.94 -13.10
CA PHE A 280 -9.06 20.88 -13.07
C PHE A 280 -8.53 22.30 -13.20
N CYS A 281 -8.44 22.82 -14.40
CA CYS A 281 -8.32 24.24 -14.63
C CYS A 281 -9.73 24.82 -14.58
N LEU A 282 -10.09 25.42 -13.46
CA LEU A 282 -11.34 26.17 -13.33
C LEU A 282 -11.05 27.62 -13.67
N LYS A 283 -11.36 28.02 -14.90
CA LYS A 283 -11.31 29.40 -15.35
C LYS A 283 -12.66 30.06 -15.04
N LYS A 284 -12.63 31.12 -14.26
CA LYS A 284 -13.75 32.04 -14.14
C LYS A 284 -13.76 32.98 -15.34
#